data_b1690e3960b4ac1352cc74da37a734bc
#
_entry.id   b1690e3960b4ac1352cc74da37a734bc
#
_cell.length_a   1.000
_cell.length_b   1.000
_cell.length_c   1.000
_cell.angle_alpha   90.00
_cell.angle_beta   90.00
_cell.angle_gamma   90.00
#
_symmetry.space_group_name_H-M   'P 1'
#
loop_
_entity.id
_entity.type
_entity.pdbx_description
1 polymer ?
#
loop_
_entity_poly.entity_id
_entity_poly.type
_entity_poly.pdbx_seq_one_letter_code
_entity_poly.pdbx_strand_id
1 'polypeptide(L)'
;MSDEQLVYVRLSLSKAKAGREDQVAKIEDDLMAFFAQQPGYVHGYQIIGGDSEGRLGRLTLWESDSHADMAAQTAHVLAQRSEMLRLIEGDVHIEDSWSAREVSVPKP
;
A
#
# COMPACT_ATOMS: atom_id res chain seq x y z
N MET A 1 -31.44 -8.58 4.08
CA MET A 1 -30.17 -9.24 4.25
C MET A 1 -29.09 -8.59 3.44
N SER A 2 -28.07 -8.29 4.06
CA SER A 2 -27.00 -7.56 3.39
C SER A 2 -25.95 -8.52 2.84
N ASP A 3 -25.63 -8.37 1.57
CA ASP A 3 -24.50 -9.05 0.97
C ASP A 3 -23.31 -8.13 0.87
N GLU A 4 -23.27 -7.19 1.77
CA GLU A 4 -22.18 -6.22 1.76
C GLU A 4 -20.86 -6.91 2.00
N GLN A 5 -19.95 -6.71 1.08
CA GLN A 5 -18.59 -7.16 1.27
C GLN A 5 -17.75 -5.96 1.68
N LEU A 6 -17.20 -6.06 2.87
CA LEU A 6 -16.28 -5.05 3.34
C LEU A 6 -14.87 -5.46 2.95
N VAL A 7 -14.11 -4.49 2.52
CA VAL A 7 -12.68 -4.63 2.33
C VAL A 7 -11.98 -3.61 3.22
N TYR A 8 -10.74 -3.87 3.53
CA TYR A 8 -9.95 -3.02 4.40
C TYR A 8 -8.83 -2.44 3.57
N VAL A 9 -8.80 -1.12 3.51
CA VAL A 9 -7.90 -0.39 2.63
C VAL A 9 -6.70 0.09 3.42
N ARG A 10 -5.51 -0.13 2.88
CA ARG A 10 -4.27 0.42 3.42
C ARG A 10 -3.63 1.29 2.36
N LEU A 11 -3.34 2.54 2.72
CA LEU A 11 -2.67 3.48 1.84
C LEU A 11 -1.33 3.86 2.46
N SER A 12 -0.28 3.79 1.65
CA SER A 12 1.04 4.28 2.04
C SER A 12 1.57 5.14 0.91
N LEU A 13 1.90 6.39 1.20
CA LEU A 13 2.46 7.32 0.24
C LEU A 13 3.72 7.94 0.82
N SER A 14 4.74 8.09 -0.01
CA SER A 14 6.01 8.66 0.42
C SER A 14 6.61 9.49 -0.70
N LYS A 15 7.44 10.43 -0.34
CA LYS A 15 8.22 11.21 -1.28
C LYS A 15 9.68 10.77 -1.20
N ALA A 16 10.23 10.35 -2.31
CA ALA A 16 11.63 9.94 -2.35
C ALA A 16 12.53 11.17 -2.19
N LYS A 17 13.65 11.00 -1.50
CA LYS A 17 14.70 12.00 -1.50
C LYS A 17 15.22 12.16 -2.92
N ALA A 18 15.69 13.36 -3.25
CA ALA A 18 16.21 13.65 -4.57
C ALA A 18 17.32 12.65 -4.96
N GLY A 19 17.19 12.07 -6.15
CA GLY A 19 18.12 11.08 -6.65
C GLY A 19 17.88 9.66 -6.15
N ARG A 20 16.84 9.44 -5.32
CA ARG A 20 16.52 8.11 -4.76
C ARG A 20 15.23 7.53 -5.30
N GLU A 21 14.63 8.19 -6.29
CA GLU A 21 13.32 7.80 -6.82
C GLU A 21 13.30 6.36 -7.33
N ASP A 22 14.34 5.95 -8.05
CA ASP A 22 14.40 4.59 -8.60
C ASP A 22 14.52 3.54 -7.50
N GLN A 23 15.27 3.84 -6.44
CA GLN A 23 15.42 2.92 -5.33
C GLN A 23 14.10 2.74 -4.58
N VAL A 24 13.38 3.83 -4.36
CA VAL A 24 12.07 3.78 -3.70
C VAL A 24 11.08 3.00 -4.57
N ALA A 25 11.07 3.23 -5.87
CA ALA A 25 10.20 2.51 -6.78
C ALA A 25 10.47 1.00 -6.75
N LYS A 26 11.73 0.60 -6.67
CA LYS A 26 12.08 -0.83 -6.58
C LYS A 26 11.58 -1.47 -5.29
N ILE A 27 11.67 -0.74 -4.19
CA ILE A 27 11.15 -1.25 -2.91
C ILE A 27 9.63 -1.39 -2.99
N GLU A 28 8.93 -0.42 -3.59
CA GLU A 28 7.49 -0.52 -3.76
C GLU A 28 7.11 -1.69 -4.67
N ASP A 29 7.86 -1.92 -5.75
CA ASP A 29 7.64 -3.09 -6.61
C ASP A 29 7.75 -4.38 -5.81
N ASP A 30 8.78 -4.50 -4.98
CA ASP A 30 9.00 -5.67 -4.16
C ASP A 30 7.88 -5.85 -3.13
N LEU A 31 7.48 -4.78 -2.47
CA LEU A 31 6.41 -4.83 -1.47
C LEU A 31 5.09 -5.25 -2.10
N MET A 32 4.76 -4.72 -3.28
CA MET A 32 3.52 -5.09 -3.97
C MET A 32 3.53 -6.58 -4.36
N ALA A 33 4.64 -7.07 -4.87
CA ALA A 33 4.78 -8.48 -5.22
C ALA A 33 4.64 -9.38 -3.99
N PHE A 34 5.23 -8.95 -2.87
CA PHE A 34 5.16 -9.70 -1.63
C PHE A 34 3.74 -9.72 -1.06
N PHE A 35 3.09 -8.56 -0.98
CA PHE A 35 1.74 -8.45 -0.42
C PHE A 35 0.74 -9.26 -1.24
N ALA A 36 0.90 -9.30 -2.56
CA ALA A 36 -0.02 -10.05 -3.43
C ALA A 36 -0.03 -11.55 -3.14
N GLN A 37 0.98 -12.06 -2.43
CA GLN A 37 1.08 -13.47 -2.08
C GLN A 37 0.65 -13.76 -0.65
N GLN A 38 0.24 -12.75 0.10
CA GLN A 38 -0.08 -12.93 1.51
C GLN A 38 -1.55 -13.31 1.71
N PRO A 39 -1.84 -14.10 2.75
CA PRO A 39 -3.23 -14.44 3.06
C PRO A 39 -4.07 -13.17 3.26
N GLY A 40 -5.25 -13.18 2.70
CA GLY A 40 -6.21 -12.08 2.85
C GLY A 40 -6.02 -10.92 1.88
N TYR A 41 -5.01 -10.96 1.05
CA TYR A 41 -4.83 -9.93 0.01
C TYR A 41 -5.95 -10.05 -1.02
N VAL A 42 -6.59 -8.93 -1.36
CA VAL A 42 -7.69 -8.91 -2.32
C VAL A 42 -7.21 -8.28 -3.63
N HIS A 43 -6.64 -7.09 -3.55
CA HIS A 43 -6.22 -6.35 -4.74
C HIS A 43 -5.33 -5.19 -4.31
N GLY A 44 -4.60 -4.63 -5.26
CA GLY A 44 -3.77 -3.48 -4.95
C GLY A 44 -3.42 -2.65 -6.16
N TYR A 45 -2.98 -1.44 -5.87
CA TYR A 45 -2.49 -0.49 -6.86
C TYR A 45 -1.18 0.08 -6.38
N GLN A 46 -0.21 0.11 -7.28
CA GLN A 46 1.02 0.85 -7.02
C GLN A 46 0.81 2.27 -7.53
N ILE A 47 1.07 3.24 -6.67
CA ILE A 47 0.87 4.64 -7.00
C ILE A 47 2.21 5.19 -7.45
N ILE A 48 2.28 5.63 -8.72
CA ILE A 48 3.55 6.00 -9.33
C ILE A 48 3.71 7.52 -9.50
N GLY A 49 2.77 8.28 -8.97
CA GLY A 49 2.81 9.74 -9.02
C GLY A 49 1.43 10.31 -9.26
N GLY A 50 1.38 11.60 -9.55
CA GLY A 50 0.12 12.26 -9.90
C GLY A 50 -0.30 13.38 -8.97
N ASP A 51 0.23 13.45 -7.76
CA ASP A 51 -0.09 14.59 -6.89
C ASP A 51 0.99 15.66 -7.01
N SER A 52 0.70 16.82 -6.43
CA SER A 52 1.61 17.97 -6.50
C SER A 52 2.89 17.75 -5.72
N GLU A 53 2.91 16.81 -4.79
CA GLU A 53 4.09 16.49 -3.99
C GLU A 53 4.99 15.46 -4.65
N GLY A 54 4.55 14.83 -5.72
CA GLY A 54 5.31 13.79 -6.39
C GLY A 54 5.44 12.52 -5.57
N ARG A 55 4.43 12.23 -4.74
CA ARG A 55 4.47 11.04 -3.88
C ARG A 55 4.17 9.79 -4.68
N LEU A 56 4.76 8.70 -4.22
CA LEU A 56 4.48 7.38 -4.76
C LEU A 56 4.26 6.41 -3.59
N GLY A 57 3.71 5.26 -3.89
CA GLY A 57 3.41 4.30 -2.84
C GLY A 57 2.45 3.22 -3.30
N ARG A 58 1.52 2.87 -2.42
CA ARG A 58 0.62 1.75 -2.70
C ARG A 58 -0.71 1.89 -1.99
N LEU A 59 -1.72 1.34 -2.61
CA LEU A 59 -3.04 1.15 -2.02
C LEU A 59 -3.33 -0.34 -2.11
N THR A 60 -3.57 -0.97 -0.96
CA THR A 60 -3.86 -2.41 -0.91
C THR A 60 -5.21 -2.65 -0.25
N LEU A 61 -5.91 -3.67 -0.73
CA LEU A 61 -7.21 -4.08 -0.23
C LEU A 61 -7.09 -5.47 0.39
N TRP A 62 -7.66 -5.64 1.58
CA TRP A 62 -7.52 -6.86 2.38
C TRP A 62 -8.87 -7.36 2.86
N GLU A 63 -8.96 -8.66 3.11
CA GLU A 63 -10.18 -9.28 3.65
C GLU A 63 -10.44 -8.86 5.09
N SER A 64 -9.40 -8.54 5.84
CA SER A 64 -9.52 -8.06 7.21
C SER A 64 -8.32 -7.23 7.61
N ASP A 65 -8.47 -6.42 8.65
CA ASP A 65 -7.36 -5.67 9.22
C ASP A 65 -6.30 -6.61 9.77
N SER A 66 -6.70 -7.74 10.33
CA SER A 66 -5.75 -8.72 10.86
C SER A 66 -4.83 -9.26 9.78
N HIS A 67 -5.36 -9.55 8.59
CA HIS A 67 -4.54 -9.99 7.48
C HIS A 67 -3.53 -8.92 7.06
N ALA A 68 -3.99 -7.67 6.98
CA ALA A 68 -3.11 -6.56 6.63
C ALA A 68 -2.00 -6.38 7.67
N ASP A 69 -2.37 -6.45 8.95
CA ASP A 69 -1.39 -6.32 10.04
C ASP A 69 -0.37 -7.43 10.02
N MET A 70 -0.81 -8.66 9.81
CA MET A 70 0.09 -9.81 9.76
C MET A 70 1.10 -9.67 8.62
N ALA A 71 0.63 -9.26 7.44
CA ALA A 71 1.51 -9.04 6.30
C ALA A 71 2.52 -7.93 6.59
N ALA A 72 2.07 -6.83 7.20
CA ALA A 72 2.92 -5.68 7.50
C ALA A 72 3.98 -5.99 8.55
N GLN A 73 3.77 -7.01 9.37
CA GLN A 73 4.69 -7.36 10.46
C GLN A 73 5.64 -8.49 10.09
N THR A 74 5.61 -8.96 8.85
CA THR A 74 6.58 -9.98 8.41
C THR A 74 7.98 -9.40 8.37
N ALA A 75 8.97 -10.25 8.55
CA ALA A 75 10.36 -9.83 8.51
C ALA A 75 10.71 -9.16 7.17
N HIS A 76 10.15 -9.67 6.08
CA HIS A 76 10.37 -9.11 4.75
C HIS A 76 9.92 -7.64 4.68
N VAL A 77 8.70 -7.37 5.11
CA VAL A 77 8.14 -6.02 5.05
C VAL A 77 8.86 -5.08 6.01
N LEU A 78 9.18 -5.56 7.21
CA LEU A 78 9.90 -4.73 8.18
C LEU A 78 11.28 -4.32 7.67
N ALA A 79 11.98 -5.24 7.01
CA ALA A 79 13.29 -4.94 6.42
C ALA A 79 13.17 -3.90 5.30
N GLN A 80 12.16 -4.06 4.44
CA GLN A 80 11.94 -3.12 3.35
C GLN A 80 11.52 -1.73 3.85
N ARG A 81 10.69 -1.68 4.88
CA ARG A 81 10.30 -0.41 5.49
C ARG A 81 11.49 0.30 6.13
N SER A 82 12.36 -0.45 6.76
CA SER A 82 13.57 0.09 7.35
C SER A 82 14.47 0.74 6.30
N GLU A 83 14.64 0.07 5.16
CA GLU A 83 15.40 0.61 4.04
C GLU A 83 14.70 1.83 3.43
N MET A 84 13.38 1.76 3.29
CA MET A 84 12.58 2.85 2.74
C MET A 84 12.75 4.14 3.54
N LEU A 85 12.78 4.05 4.87
CA LEU A 85 12.91 5.22 5.74
C LEU A 85 14.18 6.03 5.48
N ARG A 86 15.20 5.40 4.95
CA ARG A 86 16.47 6.08 4.63
C ARG A 86 16.39 6.82 3.30
N LEU A 87 15.41 6.49 2.48
CA LEU A 87 15.33 6.97 1.10
C LEU A 87 14.21 7.98 0.88
N ILE A 88 13.36 8.21 1.90
CA ILE A 88 12.19 9.07 1.76
C ILE A 88 12.31 10.28 2.68
N GLU A 89 11.53 11.32 2.35
CA GLU A 89 11.40 12.50 3.19
C GLU A 89 10.34 12.23 4.25
N GLY A 90 10.73 12.25 5.52
CA GLY A 90 9.89 11.78 6.62
C GLY A 90 8.63 12.58 6.86
N ASP A 91 8.64 13.87 6.53
CA ASP A 91 7.52 14.75 6.79
C ASP A 91 6.42 14.69 5.73
N VAL A 92 6.59 13.90 4.68
CA VAL A 92 5.57 13.73 3.64
C VAL A 92 5.12 12.28 3.49
N HIS A 93 5.42 11.46 4.49
CA HIS A 93 4.97 10.08 4.52
C HIS A 93 3.56 10.00 5.09
N ILE A 94 2.69 9.31 4.37
CA ILE A 94 1.30 9.09 4.79
C ILE A 94 1.06 7.60 4.90
N GLU A 95 0.47 7.18 6.02
CA GLU A 95 -0.02 5.82 6.21
C GLU A 95 -1.40 5.89 6.83
N ASP A 96 -2.39 5.41 6.11
CA ASP A 96 -3.78 5.43 6.56
C ASP A 96 -4.48 4.12 6.23
N SER A 97 -5.55 3.85 6.97
CA SER A 97 -6.36 2.67 6.76
C SER A 97 -7.83 3.00 6.91
N TRP A 98 -8.66 2.30 6.13
CA TRP A 98 -10.10 2.50 6.14
C TRP A 98 -10.81 1.17 5.94
N SER A 99 -12.05 1.08 6.45
CA SER A 99 -12.98 0.07 5.99
C SER A 99 -13.72 0.64 4.80
N ALA A 100 -13.94 -0.17 3.79
CA ALA A 100 -14.61 0.28 2.58
C ALA A 100 -15.60 -0.79 2.12
N ARG A 101 -16.64 -0.33 1.45
CA ARG A 101 -17.65 -1.23 0.86
C ARG A 101 -17.45 -1.23 -0.65
N GLU A 102 -17.42 -2.41 -1.21
CA GLU A 102 -17.40 -2.52 -2.66
C GLU A 102 -18.73 -2.09 -3.22
N VAL A 103 -18.69 -1.26 -4.23
CA VAL A 103 -19.89 -0.78 -4.92
C VAL A 103 -19.88 -1.32 -6.33
N SER A 104 -20.94 -2.09 -6.65
CA SER A 104 -21.09 -2.63 -7.99
C SER A 104 -21.48 -1.52 -8.97
N VAL A 105 -20.85 -1.53 -10.13
CA VAL A 105 -21.22 -0.63 -11.20
C VAL A 105 -22.15 -1.39 -12.15
N PRO A 106 -23.38 -0.88 -12.39
CA PRO A 106 -24.29 -1.54 -13.32
C PRO A 106 -23.67 -1.59 -14.71
N LYS A 107 -23.87 -2.70 -15.38
CA LYS A 107 -23.41 -2.81 -16.77
C LYS A 107 -24.38 -2.10 -17.67
N PRO A 108 -23.89 -1.43 -18.72
CA PRO A 108 -24.76 -0.77 -19.70
C PRO A 108 -25.63 -1.76 -20.49
#